data_addb610b571a1f260a488b2b1a5e9133
#
_entry.id   addb610b571a1f260a488b2b1a5e9133
#
_cell.length_a   1.000
_cell.length_b   1.000
_cell.length_c   1.000
_cell.angle_alpha   90.00
_cell.angle_beta   90.00
_cell.angle_gamma   90.00
#
_symmetry.space_group_name_H-M   'P 1'
#
loop_
_entity.id
_entity.type
_entity.pdbx_description
1 polymer ?
#
loop_
_entity_poly.entity_id
_entity_poly.type
_entity_poly.pdbx_seq_one_letter_code
_entity_poly.pdbx_strand_id
1 'polypeptide(L)'
;MSEIPLFPLPLVLFPGGRLELQIFEVRYLDMVTRCMQEESGFGIVMIEHGEQALTTREQQLPSVSHYGTYCKIVDFDQRGNGMLGITVEGQVKFVIRDYYEGENRLMMGDVRFLEKENLAPIPDKHAHLANLLGTLIDHKGISKALKDSGLEIDFAQALDVGARLTELLPCPNRYKQRLFEMKDPVARLGELEKLIERMQQSK
;
A
#
# COMPACT_ATOMS: atom_id res chain seq x y z
N MET A 1 -3.92 -15.57 14.93
CA MET A 1 -4.89 -15.40 13.82
C MET A 1 -5.69 -14.19 14.13
N SER A 2 -5.92 -13.35 13.16
CA SER A 2 -6.64 -12.10 13.38
C SER A 2 -7.62 -11.89 12.23
N GLU A 3 -8.86 -11.61 12.57
CA GLU A 3 -9.86 -11.19 11.60
C GLU A 3 -9.81 -9.67 11.48
N ILE A 4 -9.67 -9.17 10.25
CA ILE A 4 -9.60 -7.73 9.99
C ILE A 4 -10.48 -7.33 8.80
N PRO A 5 -11.01 -6.10 8.78
CA PRO A 5 -11.61 -5.55 7.58
C PRO A 5 -10.56 -5.38 6.49
N LEU A 6 -10.95 -5.62 5.23
CA LEU A 6 -10.10 -5.43 4.07
C LEU A 6 -10.63 -4.31 3.18
N PHE A 7 -9.72 -3.49 2.69
CA PHE A 7 -9.98 -2.42 1.74
C PHE A 7 -9.25 -2.73 0.42
N PRO A 8 -9.95 -3.30 -0.56
CA PRO A 8 -9.38 -3.58 -1.87
C PRO A 8 -9.11 -2.30 -2.66
N LEU A 9 -7.89 -2.17 -3.19
CA LEU A 9 -7.46 -1.03 -3.99
C LEU A 9 -6.66 -1.48 -5.22
N PRO A 10 -6.68 -0.73 -6.33
CA PRO A 10 -5.86 -1.01 -7.50
C PRO A 10 -4.42 -0.48 -7.32
N LEU A 11 -3.81 -0.73 -6.16
CA LEU A 11 -2.44 -0.32 -5.83
C LEU A 11 -1.82 -1.25 -4.79
N VAL A 12 -0.53 -1.09 -4.57
CA VAL A 12 0.23 -1.77 -3.52
C VAL A 12 0.78 -0.72 -2.57
N LEU A 13 0.53 -0.89 -1.28
CA LEU A 13 1.07 -0.04 -0.20
C LEU A 13 2.04 -0.85 0.64
N PHE A 14 3.26 -0.35 0.81
CA PHE A 14 4.26 -0.97 1.68
C PHE A 14 4.13 -0.46 3.13
N PRO A 15 4.63 -1.21 4.11
CA PRO A 15 4.85 -0.67 5.46
C PRO A 15 5.65 0.63 5.44
N GLY A 16 5.32 1.55 6.34
CA GLY A 16 5.87 2.91 6.37
C GLY A 16 5.32 3.83 5.28
N GLY A 17 4.58 3.33 4.28
CA GLY A 17 3.95 4.16 3.26
C GLY A 17 2.70 4.85 3.78
N ARG A 18 2.40 6.03 3.25
CA ARG A 18 1.17 6.79 3.55
C ARG A 18 0.32 6.94 2.31
N LEU A 19 -0.98 6.89 2.49
CA LEU A 19 -1.97 6.98 1.42
C LEU A 19 -3.16 7.81 1.88
N GLU A 20 -3.50 8.82 1.08
CA GLU A 20 -4.74 9.57 1.25
C GLU A 20 -5.88 8.85 0.56
N LEU A 21 -7.00 8.68 1.25
CA LEU A 21 -8.21 8.05 0.76
C LEU A 21 -9.40 8.98 0.93
N GLN A 22 -10.28 9.00 -0.07
CA GLN A 22 -11.59 9.63 0.03
C GLN A 22 -12.64 8.53 0.24
N ILE A 23 -13.35 8.59 1.34
CA ILE A 23 -14.31 7.57 1.73
C ILE A 23 -15.71 8.08 1.43
N PHE A 24 -16.45 7.36 0.57
CA PHE A 24 -17.81 7.70 0.17
C PHE A 24 -18.77 6.52 0.25
N GLU A 25 -18.28 5.27 0.23
CA GLU A 25 -19.14 4.09 0.39
C GLU A 25 -19.47 3.85 1.86
N VAL A 26 -20.73 3.60 2.16
CA VAL A 26 -21.25 3.42 3.54
C VAL A 26 -20.46 2.34 4.30
N ARG A 27 -20.17 1.20 3.66
CA ARG A 27 -19.40 0.10 4.27
C ARG A 27 -18.01 0.55 4.76
N TYR A 28 -17.37 1.46 4.05
CA TYR A 28 -16.05 1.98 4.45
C TYR A 28 -16.15 3.12 5.45
N LEU A 29 -17.23 3.91 5.43
CA LEU A 29 -17.52 4.88 6.50
C LEU A 29 -17.73 4.18 7.85
N ASP A 30 -18.51 3.08 7.86
CA ASP A 30 -18.74 2.26 9.05
C ASP A 30 -17.43 1.62 9.54
N MET A 31 -16.62 1.08 8.61
CA MET A 31 -15.30 0.51 8.91
C MET A 31 -14.37 1.54 9.56
N VAL A 32 -14.23 2.73 8.95
CA VAL A 32 -13.38 3.81 9.47
C VAL A 32 -13.83 4.24 10.86
N THR A 33 -15.14 4.42 11.04
CA THR A 33 -15.71 4.80 12.34
C THR A 33 -15.37 3.75 13.42
N ARG A 34 -15.55 2.46 13.11
CA ARG A 34 -15.18 1.36 14.01
C ARG A 34 -13.68 1.35 14.31
N CYS A 35 -12.83 1.46 13.28
CA CYS A 35 -11.38 1.47 13.46
C CYS A 35 -10.92 2.62 14.36
N MET A 36 -11.52 3.81 14.23
CA MET A 36 -11.20 4.94 15.09
C MET A 36 -11.68 4.75 16.54
N GLN A 37 -12.86 4.17 16.75
CA GLN A 37 -13.39 3.89 18.09
C GLN A 37 -12.60 2.82 18.85
N GLU A 38 -12.12 1.81 18.13
CA GLU A 38 -11.41 0.65 18.70
C GLU A 38 -9.89 0.84 18.69
N GLU A 39 -9.38 1.98 18.21
CA GLU A 39 -7.95 2.22 17.97
C GLU A 39 -7.29 1.11 17.13
N SER A 40 -8.10 0.47 16.29
CA SER A 40 -7.72 -0.61 15.38
C SER A 40 -7.32 -0.06 13.99
N GLY A 41 -7.16 -0.96 13.03
CA GLY A 41 -6.88 -0.62 11.64
C GLY A 41 -7.52 -1.62 10.70
N PHE A 42 -7.16 -1.54 9.42
CA PHE A 42 -7.69 -2.41 8.37
C PHE A 42 -6.58 -2.81 7.39
N GLY A 43 -6.84 -3.83 6.60
CA GLY A 43 -5.90 -4.31 5.59
C GLY A 43 -6.12 -3.65 4.24
N ILE A 44 -5.10 -3.06 3.63
CA ILE A 44 -5.11 -2.69 2.21
C ILE A 44 -4.57 -3.86 1.40
N VAL A 45 -5.33 -4.27 0.37
CA VAL A 45 -5.01 -5.40 -0.50
C VAL A 45 -5.15 -5.01 -1.97
N MET A 46 -4.24 -5.49 -2.82
CA MET A 46 -4.29 -5.21 -4.24
C MET A 46 -5.40 -6.02 -4.91
N ILE A 47 -6.24 -5.35 -5.72
CA ILE A 47 -7.24 -5.99 -6.59
C ILE A 47 -6.52 -6.70 -7.73
N GLU A 48 -6.79 -7.99 -7.91
CA GLU A 48 -6.32 -8.77 -9.06
C GLU A 48 -7.34 -8.74 -10.20
N HIS A 49 -8.63 -8.94 -9.86
CA HIS A 49 -9.73 -8.91 -10.82
C HIS A 49 -10.99 -8.31 -10.18
N GLY A 50 -11.77 -7.63 -10.99
CA GLY A 50 -13.01 -6.96 -10.57
C GLY A 50 -12.80 -5.47 -10.30
N GLU A 51 -13.82 -4.84 -9.74
CA GLU A 51 -13.86 -3.40 -9.50
C GLU A 51 -13.82 -3.08 -8.00
N GLN A 52 -13.23 -1.96 -7.66
CA GLN A 52 -13.16 -1.47 -6.29
C GLN A 52 -14.54 -1.09 -5.75
N ALA A 53 -15.32 -0.34 -6.53
CA ALA A 53 -16.64 0.13 -6.14
C ALA A 53 -17.72 -0.89 -6.51
N LEU A 54 -18.58 -1.24 -5.56
CA LEU A 54 -19.73 -2.08 -5.80
C LEU A 54 -20.96 -1.19 -6.06
N THR A 55 -21.30 -1.05 -7.34
CA THR A 55 -22.40 -0.18 -7.79
C THR A 55 -23.76 -0.87 -7.80
N THR A 56 -23.80 -2.20 -7.84
CA THR A 56 -25.02 -3.00 -7.82
C THR A 56 -24.95 -4.11 -6.76
N ARG A 57 -26.13 -4.59 -6.32
CA ARG A 57 -26.21 -5.68 -5.34
C ARG A 57 -25.74 -7.04 -5.88
N GLU A 58 -25.78 -7.22 -7.18
CA GLU A 58 -25.41 -8.46 -7.87
C GLU A 58 -23.92 -8.56 -8.15
N GLN A 59 -23.21 -7.44 -8.06
CA GLN A 59 -21.77 -7.39 -8.31
C GLN A 59 -21.01 -8.12 -7.19
N GLN A 60 -20.15 -9.05 -7.55
CA GLN A 60 -19.34 -9.79 -6.58
C GLN A 60 -18.18 -8.95 -6.04
N LEU A 61 -17.69 -9.29 -4.85
CA LEU A 61 -16.45 -8.74 -4.34
C LEU A 61 -15.30 -8.99 -5.33
N PRO A 62 -14.35 -8.05 -5.47
CA PRO A 62 -13.16 -8.28 -6.29
C PRO A 62 -12.32 -9.43 -5.74
N SER A 63 -11.61 -10.14 -6.62
CA SER A 63 -10.52 -11.00 -6.17
C SER A 63 -9.30 -10.17 -5.83
N VAL A 64 -8.61 -10.53 -4.76
CA VAL A 64 -7.51 -9.77 -4.21
C VAL A 64 -6.27 -10.63 -4.04
N SER A 65 -5.10 -9.99 -4.03
CA SER A 65 -3.85 -10.66 -3.70
C SER A 65 -3.86 -11.25 -2.30
N HIS A 66 -3.20 -12.37 -2.13
CA HIS A 66 -3.06 -13.02 -0.82
C HIS A 66 -2.20 -12.22 0.18
N TYR A 67 -1.45 -11.24 -0.27
CA TYR A 67 -0.62 -10.40 0.59
C TYR A 67 -1.15 -8.97 0.59
N GLY A 68 -1.15 -8.35 1.77
CA GLY A 68 -1.55 -6.96 1.96
C GLY A 68 -0.79 -6.28 3.09
N THR A 69 -1.12 -5.01 3.33
CA THR A 69 -0.56 -4.21 4.41
C THR A 69 -1.66 -3.81 5.39
N TYR A 70 -1.48 -4.14 6.65
CA TYR A 70 -2.29 -3.62 7.73
C TYR A 70 -1.94 -2.15 7.96
N CYS A 71 -2.94 -1.30 7.98
CA CYS A 71 -2.80 0.15 8.06
C CYS A 71 -3.54 0.70 9.26
N LYS A 72 -3.03 1.80 9.82
CA LYS A 72 -3.72 2.64 10.79
C LYS A 72 -4.07 3.99 10.19
N ILE A 73 -5.18 4.56 10.63
CA ILE A 73 -5.57 5.93 10.29
C ILE A 73 -4.68 6.85 11.14
N VAL A 74 -3.92 7.72 10.48
CA VAL A 74 -3.00 8.67 11.14
C VAL A 74 -3.49 10.11 11.07
N ASP A 75 -4.39 10.40 10.14
CA ASP A 75 -5.03 11.71 10.01
C ASP A 75 -6.40 11.58 9.33
N PHE A 76 -7.29 12.54 9.58
CA PHE A 76 -8.58 12.62 8.92
C PHE A 76 -9.02 14.08 8.74
N ASP A 77 -9.71 14.35 7.65
CA ASP A 77 -10.18 15.67 7.25
C ASP A 77 -11.56 15.60 6.60
N GLN A 78 -12.37 16.61 6.82
CA GLN A 78 -13.62 16.77 6.09
C GLN A 78 -13.34 17.62 4.84
N ARG A 79 -13.37 16.99 3.68
CA ARG A 79 -13.16 17.67 2.39
C ARG A 79 -14.30 18.66 2.09
N GLY A 80 -13.99 19.70 1.30
CA GLY A 80 -14.95 20.74 0.95
C GLY A 80 -16.23 20.28 0.24
N ASN A 81 -16.28 19.04 -0.26
CA ASN A 81 -17.46 18.38 -0.84
C ASN A 81 -18.27 17.57 0.19
N GLY A 82 -17.91 17.62 1.48
CA GLY A 82 -18.55 16.86 2.57
C GLY A 82 -18.11 15.40 2.69
N MET A 83 -17.22 14.90 1.82
CA MET A 83 -16.67 13.56 1.92
C MET A 83 -15.60 13.47 3.01
N LEU A 84 -15.48 12.30 3.63
CA LEU A 84 -14.44 12.00 4.61
C LEU A 84 -13.12 11.73 3.87
N GLY A 85 -12.10 12.54 4.14
CA GLY A 85 -10.71 12.24 3.80
C GLY A 85 -10.02 11.57 4.98
N ILE A 86 -9.24 10.52 4.73
CA ILE A 86 -8.36 9.93 5.73
C ILE A 86 -6.97 9.76 5.16
N THR A 87 -5.95 9.87 6.01
CA THR A 87 -4.59 9.44 5.71
C THR A 87 -4.30 8.17 6.50
N VAL A 88 -3.88 7.14 5.81
CA VAL A 88 -3.48 5.87 6.43
C VAL A 88 -1.99 5.66 6.31
N GLU A 89 -1.41 4.97 7.29
CA GLU A 89 -0.02 4.54 7.30
C GLU A 89 0.08 3.03 7.40
N GLY A 90 0.85 2.44 6.48
CA GLY A 90 1.15 1.01 6.49
C GLY A 90 2.02 0.61 7.68
N GLN A 91 1.60 -0.39 8.44
CA GLN A 91 2.28 -0.83 9.65
C GLN A 91 3.06 -2.13 9.45
N VAL A 92 2.40 -3.16 8.95
CA VAL A 92 2.96 -4.50 8.84
C VAL A 92 2.30 -5.26 7.69
N LYS A 93 3.06 -6.10 7.01
CA LYS A 93 2.54 -7.02 6.00
C LYS A 93 1.76 -8.15 6.64
N PHE A 94 0.75 -8.64 5.93
CA PHE A 94 0.03 -9.86 6.29
C PHE A 94 -0.17 -10.76 5.08
N VAL A 95 -0.49 -12.02 5.36
CA VAL A 95 -0.97 -12.99 4.36
C VAL A 95 -2.41 -13.37 4.70
N ILE A 96 -3.27 -13.36 3.68
CA ILE A 96 -4.66 -13.79 3.76
C ILE A 96 -4.69 -15.31 3.65
N ARG A 97 -5.44 -15.95 4.55
CA ARG A 97 -5.76 -17.39 4.50
C ARG A 97 -7.08 -17.61 3.81
N ASP A 98 -8.05 -16.78 4.19
CA ASP A 98 -9.39 -16.79 3.63
C ASP A 98 -10.00 -15.38 3.75
N TYR A 99 -10.94 -15.07 2.86
CA TYR A 99 -11.71 -13.84 2.93
C TYR A 99 -13.15 -14.07 2.51
N TYR A 100 -14.05 -13.28 3.04
CA TYR A 100 -15.48 -13.42 2.84
C TYR A 100 -16.19 -12.06 2.88
N GLU A 101 -17.44 -12.05 2.41
CA GLU A 101 -18.31 -10.90 2.50
C GLU A 101 -18.94 -10.85 3.91
N GLY A 102 -18.59 -9.84 4.70
CA GLY A 102 -19.15 -9.56 6.01
C GLY A 102 -20.39 -8.65 5.94
N GLU A 103 -20.70 -8.01 7.05
CA GLU A 103 -21.81 -7.06 7.14
C GLU A 103 -21.63 -5.89 6.17
N ASN A 104 -22.75 -5.38 5.64
CA ASN A 104 -22.80 -4.27 4.69
C ASN A 104 -21.91 -4.47 3.45
N ARG A 105 -21.63 -5.74 3.10
CA ARG A 105 -20.75 -6.10 1.98
C ARG A 105 -19.29 -5.66 2.18
N LEU A 106 -18.87 -5.49 3.42
CA LEU A 106 -17.48 -5.26 3.76
C LEU A 106 -16.70 -6.57 3.58
N MET A 107 -15.57 -6.49 2.89
CA MET A 107 -14.66 -7.65 2.80
C MET A 107 -13.97 -7.85 4.15
N MET A 108 -14.04 -9.05 4.69
CA MET A 108 -13.34 -9.46 5.91
C MET A 108 -12.31 -10.53 5.58
N GLY A 109 -11.17 -10.50 6.25
CA GLY A 109 -10.10 -11.47 6.02
C GLY A 109 -9.60 -12.13 7.29
N ASP A 110 -9.45 -13.48 7.28
CA ASP A 110 -8.61 -14.20 8.26
C ASP A 110 -7.15 -14.08 7.82
N VAL A 111 -6.36 -13.35 8.61
CA VAL A 111 -5.00 -13.01 8.24
C VAL A 111 -3.98 -13.48 9.26
N ARG A 112 -2.76 -13.69 8.77
CA ARG A 112 -1.58 -13.87 9.61
C ARG A 112 -0.59 -12.73 9.35
N PHE A 113 -0.31 -11.95 10.37
CA PHE A 113 0.73 -10.91 10.28
C PHE A 113 2.10 -11.54 10.06
N LEU A 114 2.90 -10.89 9.23
CA LEU A 114 4.26 -11.30 8.93
C LEU A 114 5.24 -10.59 9.87
N GLU A 115 6.40 -11.19 10.06
CA GLU A 115 7.51 -10.51 10.73
C GLU A 115 7.95 -9.28 9.93
N LYS A 116 8.38 -8.23 10.63
CA LYS A 116 8.95 -7.05 9.98
C LYS A 116 10.20 -7.46 9.21
N GLU A 117 10.37 -6.86 8.05
CA GLU A 117 11.58 -7.03 7.27
C GLU A 117 12.79 -6.43 8.02
N ASN A 118 13.94 -7.06 7.87
CA ASN A 118 15.15 -6.59 8.51
C ASN A 118 15.63 -5.28 7.85
N LEU A 119 16.12 -4.37 8.67
CA LEU A 119 16.84 -3.21 8.16
C LEU A 119 18.18 -3.67 7.57
N ALA A 120 18.51 -3.14 6.42
CA ALA A 120 19.77 -3.40 5.75
C ALA A 120 20.24 -2.14 5.01
N PRO A 121 21.54 -1.78 5.12
CA PRO A 121 22.09 -0.68 4.34
C PRO A 121 22.02 -1.00 2.86
N ILE A 122 21.97 0.04 2.04
CA ILE A 122 22.01 -0.12 0.57
C ILE A 122 23.43 -0.50 0.16
N PRO A 123 23.66 -1.64 -0.51
CA PRO A 123 24.95 -1.98 -1.07
C PRO A 123 25.40 -0.96 -2.13
N ASP A 124 26.70 -0.69 -2.23
CA ASP A 124 27.27 0.30 -3.17
C ASP A 124 26.78 0.12 -4.62
N LYS A 125 26.67 -1.13 -5.06
CA LYS A 125 26.15 -1.47 -6.40
C LYS A 125 24.73 -0.98 -6.67
N HIS A 126 23.92 -0.75 -5.64
CA HIS A 126 22.54 -0.27 -5.71
C HIS A 126 22.37 1.18 -5.25
N ALA A 127 23.47 1.89 -4.91
CA ALA A 127 23.43 3.27 -4.42
C ALA A 127 22.73 4.24 -5.39
N HIS A 128 22.80 3.98 -6.70
CA HIS A 128 22.13 4.76 -7.74
C HIS A 128 20.59 4.74 -7.62
N LEU A 129 20.01 3.70 -6.99
CA LEU A 129 18.56 3.63 -6.75
C LEU A 129 18.11 4.66 -5.71
N ALA A 130 18.92 4.94 -4.69
CA ALA A 130 18.63 6.02 -3.74
C ALA A 130 18.65 7.39 -4.44
N ASN A 131 19.60 7.62 -5.33
CA ASN A 131 19.67 8.84 -6.14
C ASN A 131 18.46 8.97 -7.09
N LEU A 132 18.05 7.86 -7.71
CA LEU A 132 16.85 7.82 -8.55
C LEU A 132 15.59 8.18 -7.74
N LEU A 133 15.45 7.62 -6.55
CA LEU A 133 14.33 7.95 -5.65
C LEU A 133 14.34 9.44 -5.31
N GLY A 134 15.49 10.01 -4.95
CA GLY A 134 15.63 11.45 -4.69
C GLY A 134 15.16 12.30 -5.88
N THR A 135 15.60 11.95 -7.10
CA THR A 135 15.18 12.64 -8.32
C THR A 135 13.67 12.58 -8.56
N LEU A 136 13.06 11.41 -8.31
CA LEU A 136 11.60 11.25 -8.46
C LEU A 136 10.83 12.08 -7.42
N ILE A 137 11.32 12.11 -6.19
CA ILE A 137 10.71 12.88 -5.09
C ILE A 137 10.79 14.38 -5.33
N ASP A 138 11.90 14.87 -5.90
CA ASP A 138 12.09 16.29 -6.22
C ASP A 138 11.14 16.80 -7.32
N HIS A 139 10.49 15.90 -8.04
CA HIS A 139 9.47 16.30 -9.00
C HIS A 139 8.30 17.00 -8.29
N LYS A 140 7.93 18.22 -8.73
CA LYS A 140 7.02 19.14 -8.01
C LYS A 140 5.72 18.51 -7.49
N GLY A 141 5.11 17.59 -8.24
CA GLY A 141 3.86 16.91 -7.83
C GLY A 141 4.07 15.93 -6.69
N ILE A 142 5.13 15.14 -6.74
CA ILE A 142 5.46 14.10 -5.74
C ILE A 142 5.98 14.76 -4.46
N SER A 143 6.86 15.77 -4.59
CA SER A 143 7.40 16.51 -3.45
C SER A 143 6.31 17.14 -2.58
N LYS A 144 5.26 17.70 -3.19
CA LYS A 144 4.14 18.26 -2.45
C LYS A 144 3.36 17.17 -1.71
N ALA A 145 2.97 16.10 -2.40
CA ALA A 145 2.21 15.01 -1.81
C ALA A 145 2.95 14.34 -0.64
N LEU A 146 4.28 14.15 -0.76
CA LEU A 146 5.10 13.59 0.32
C LEU A 146 5.19 14.51 1.53
N LYS A 147 5.37 15.83 1.32
CA LYS A 147 5.39 16.80 2.42
C LYS A 147 4.06 16.86 3.14
N ASP A 148 2.97 16.89 2.38
CA ASP A 148 1.61 16.97 2.92
C ASP A 148 1.26 15.68 3.71
N SER A 149 1.77 14.52 3.28
CA SER A 149 1.57 13.25 3.98
C SER A 149 2.42 13.07 5.24
N GLY A 150 3.48 13.87 5.43
CA GLY A 150 4.43 13.72 6.54
C GLY A 150 5.24 12.42 6.50
N LEU A 151 5.42 11.83 5.31
CA LEU A 151 6.19 10.61 5.13
C LEU A 151 7.70 10.89 5.28
N GLU A 152 8.35 10.17 6.18
CA GLU A 152 9.81 10.16 6.33
C GLU A 152 10.42 8.98 5.59
N ILE A 153 11.56 9.19 4.93
CA ILE A 153 12.25 8.18 4.13
C ILE A 153 13.71 8.14 4.55
N ASP A 154 14.18 6.97 4.99
CA ASP A 154 15.61 6.75 5.23
C ASP A 154 16.30 6.25 3.94
N PHE A 155 16.99 7.16 3.28
CA PHE A 155 17.73 6.88 2.03
C PHE A 155 18.94 5.95 2.21
N ALA A 156 19.34 5.66 3.45
CA ALA A 156 20.39 4.70 3.72
C ALA A 156 19.87 3.26 3.81
N GLN A 157 18.55 3.05 3.93
CA GLN A 157 17.94 1.75 4.14
C GLN A 157 17.38 1.16 2.83
N ALA A 158 17.80 -0.07 2.53
CA ALA A 158 17.29 -0.82 1.38
C ALA A 158 15.77 -1.04 1.45
N LEU A 159 15.23 -1.17 2.67
CA LEU A 159 13.81 -1.32 2.94
C LEU A 159 13.03 -0.11 2.39
N ASP A 160 13.39 1.10 2.81
CA ASP A 160 12.66 2.33 2.48
C ASP A 160 12.81 2.68 1.01
N VAL A 161 14.04 2.68 0.50
CA VAL A 161 14.30 2.99 -0.90
C VAL A 161 13.61 2.00 -1.82
N GLY A 162 13.70 0.70 -1.52
CA GLY A 162 13.04 -0.34 -2.31
C GLY A 162 11.52 -0.24 -2.29
N ALA A 163 10.92 0.05 -1.13
CA ALA A 163 9.48 0.22 -0.99
C ALA A 163 8.99 1.46 -1.75
N ARG A 164 9.58 2.62 -1.49
CA ARG A 164 9.15 3.89 -2.12
C ARG A 164 9.35 3.90 -3.63
N LEU A 165 10.48 3.38 -4.13
CA LEU A 165 10.67 3.21 -5.57
C LEU A 165 9.59 2.30 -6.18
N THR A 166 9.29 1.16 -5.54
CA THR A 166 8.24 0.25 -6.03
C THR A 166 6.89 0.96 -6.15
N GLU A 167 6.52 1.77 -5.15
CA GLU A 167 5.26 2.51 -5.16
C GLU A 167 5.21 3.58 -6.25
N LEU A 168 6.31 4.30 -6.48
CA LEU A 168 6.37 5.42 -7.41
C LEU A 168 6.59 5.01 -8.87
N LEU A 169 7.17 3.84 -9.14
CA LEU A 169 7.44 3.41 -10.51
C LEU A 169 6.16 3.26 -11.33
N PRO A 170 6.12 3.78 -12.58
CA PRO A 170 4.97 3.66 -13.48
C PRO A 170 4.94 2.28 -14.14
N CYS A 171 4.75 1.23 -13.36
CA CYS A 171 4.66 -0.15 -13.83
C CYS A 171 3.35 -0.81 -13.36
N PRO A 172 2.86 -1.85 -14.06
CA PRO A 172 1.66 -2.57 -13.66
C PRO A 172 1.74 -3.12 -12.23
N ASN A 173 0.63 -3.05 -11.49
CA ASN A 173 0.56 -3.43 -10.07
C ASN A 173 1.00 -4.87 -9.81
N ARG A 174 0.83 -5.80 -10.76
CA ARG A 174 1.34 -7.18 -10.63
C ARG A 174 2.86 -7.24 -10.39
N TYR A 175 3.64 -6.31 -10.97
CA TYR A 175 5.08 -6.25 -10.71
C TYR A 175 5.37 -5.64 -9.35
N LYS A 176 4.62 -4.60 -8.95
CA LYS A 176 4.70 -4.02 -7.60
C LYS A 176 4.38 -5.05 -6.53
N GLN A 177 3.32 -5.84 -6.75
CA GLN A 177 2.90 -6.90 -5.84
C GLN A 177 3.97 -7.97 -5.68
N ARG A 178 4.58 -8.42 -6.79
CA ARG A 178 5.70 -9.38 -6.73
C ARG A 178 6.89 -8.85 -5.92
N LEU A 179 7.24 -7.59 -6.07
CA LEU A 179 8.30 -6.94 -5.28
C LEU A 179 7.89 -6.80 -3.80
N PHE A 180 6.62 -6.50 -3.55
CA PHE A 180 6.04 -6.43 -2.22
C PHE A 180 6.15 -7.77 -1.44
N GLU A 181 5.93 -8.88 -2.10
CA GLU A 181 5.98 -10.23 -1.50
C GLU A 181 7.39 -10.68 -1.12
N MET A 182 8.43 -10.05 -1.66
CA MET A 182 9.82 -10.35 -1.31
C MET A 182 10.09 -9.96 0.14
N LYS A 183 10.77 -10.85 0.88
CA LYS A 183 11.12 -10.66 2.28
C LYS A 183 12.47 -9.94 2.46
N ASP A 184 13.38 -10.11 1.52
CA ASP A 184 14.72 -9.53 1.57
C ASP A 184 14.73 -8.18 0.86
N PRO A 185 14.93 -7.06 1.58
CA PRO A 185 14.95 -5.73 0.98
C PRO A 185 16.11 -5.50 0.01
N VAL A 186 17.26 -6.14 0.22
CA VAL A 186 18.40 -6.03 -0.70
C VAL A 186 18.13 -6.80 -1.99
N ALA A 187 17.58 -8.01 -1.89
CA ALA A 187 17.16 -8.76 -3.07
C ALA A 187 16.07 -8.02 -3.87
N ARG A 188 15.17 -7.30 -3.19
CA ARG A 188 14.16 -6.44 -3.81
C ARG A 188 14.81 -5.32 -4.64
N LEU A 189 15.88 -4.66 -4.16
CA LEU A 189 16.61 -3.66 -4.94
C LEU A 189 17.16 -4.24 -6.25
N GLY A 190 17.69 -5.46 -6.21
CA GLY A 190 18.20 -6.12 -7.43
C GLY A 190 17.10 -6.45 -8.44
N GLU A 191 15.90 -6.83 -7.99
CA GLU A 191 14.77 -7.05 -8.90
C GLU A 191 14.18 -5.73 -9.42
N LEU A 192 14.18 -4.66 -8.62
CA LEU A 192 13.83 -3.30 -9.06
C LEU A 192 14.73 -2.81 -10.17
N GLU A 193 16.05 -2.98 -10.02
CA GLU A 193 17.03 -2.60 -11.03
C GLU A 193 16.76 -3.26 -12.37
N LYS A 194 16.56 -4.58 -12.37
CA LYS A 194 16.18 -5.34 -13.58
C LYS A 194 14.85 -4.85 -14.20
N LEU A 195 13.89 -4.48 -13.37
CA LEU A 195 12.62 -3.95 -13.84
C LEU A 195 12.81 -2.59 -14.52
N ILE A 196 13.58 -1.69 -13.91
CA ILE A 196 13.90 -0.36 -14.44
C ILE A 196 14.63 -0.47 -15.77
N GLU A 197 15.64 -1.34 -15.88
CA GLU A 197 16.39 -1.59 -17.13
C GLU A 197 15.46 -2.04 -18.26
N ARG A 198 14.56 -2.99 -17.99
CA ARG A 198 13.56 -3.44 -18.98
C ARG A 198 12.63 -2.31 -19.43
N MET A 199 12.19 -1.45 -18.51
CA MET A 199 11.34 -0.30 -18.84
C MET A 199 12.07 0.73 -19.72
N GLN A 200 13.38 0.88 -19.55
CA GLN A 200 14.21 1.76 -20.39
C GLN A 200 14.43 1.21 -21.80
N GLN A 201 14.57 -0.11 -21.91
CA GLN A 201 14.75 -0.80 -23.22
C GLN A 201 13.45 -0.88 -24.06
N SER A 202 12.29 -0.67 -23.44
CA SER A 202 10.98 -0.76 -24.09
C SER A 202 10.45 0.59 -24.60
N LYS A 203 11.25 1.65 -24.48
CA LYS A 203 11.00 3.00 -25.04
C LYS A 203 11.72 3.18 -26.38
#